data_fead7d4c421d7343462f5a48282d57a5
#
_entry.id   fead7d4c421d7343462f5a48282d57a5
#
_cell.length_a   1.000
_cell.length_b   1.000
_cell.length_c   1.000
_cell.angle_alpha   90.00
_cell.angle_beta   90.00
_cell.angle_gamma   90.00
#
_symmetry.space_group_name_H-M   'P 1'
#
loop_
_entity.id
_entity.type
_entity.pdbx_description
1 polymer ?
#
loop_
_entity_poly.entity_id
_entity_poly.type
_entity_poly.pdbx_seq_one_letter_code
_entity_poly.pdbx_strand_id
1 'polypeptide(L)'
;MLPLNLALTSIALLIALITRPFKAKLETSSPKTILISGGKMTKALQLARSFKQAGHRVILVEAHKYWLTGHRYSWAIDRFYTVPNPDHPDYPQALLSIVQKEKVDVYVPVCSPVASYYDAVVQSILAPHCSVMHVNVETLQRLDDKYTFAAAAESFGLRVPKSYLITDPQQVIDFDFTGTARKFIIKSIPYDSVRRLDLTKLPCETIAETAAFVNALPISKQKPWIMQEYIPGQEYCTHSTVREGHLQLHCCCESSAFQVNYASACQPEIEAWIRTFAKRLNLTGQVSFDFIQADDDSEMYAIECNPRTHSAITMFYNHPHVARAYLEKEALASIVQPLASSRSTYWTYHEIWRLVTDRKSTRLNSSHSTLSRMPSSA
;
A
#
# COMPACT_ATOMS: atom_id res chain seq x y z
N MET A 1 -23.69 4.50 -13.58
CA MET A 1 -22.73 4.96 -12.53
C MET A 1 -22.50 6.47 -12.56
N LEU A 2 -22.25 7.11 -13.72
CA LEU A 2 -21.99 8.56 -13.80
C LEU A 2 -23.11 9.43 -13.17
N PRO A 3 -24.41 9.21 -13.44
CA PRO A 3 -25.47 10.03 -12.83
C PRO A 3 -25.54 9.93 -11.31
N LEU A 4 -25.33 8.72 -10.76
CA LEU A 4 -25.30 8.51 -9.32
C LEU A 4 -24.11 9.23 -8.68
N ASN A 5 -22.94 9.17 -9.31
CA ASN A 5 -21.74 9.83 -8.84
C ASN A 5 -21.90 11.36 -8.83
N LEU A 6 -22.50 11.92 -9.88
CA LEU A 6 -22.82 13.35 -9.94
C LEU A 6 -23.81 13.77 -8.84
N ALA A 7 -24.86 12.99 -8.62
CA ALA A 7 -25.84 13.25 -7.57
C ALA A 7 -25.19 13.23 -6.17
N LEU A 8 -24.43 12.19 -5.84
CA LEU A 8 -23.72 12.06 -4.57
C LEU A 8 -22.70 13.20 -4.37
N THR A 9 -21.96 13.56 -5.41
CA THR A 9 -20.98 14.65 -5.36
C THR A 9 -21.68 16.00 -5.14
N SER A 10 -22.80 16.24 -5.84
CA SER A 10 -23.57 17.47 -5.69
C SER A 10 -24.16 17.61 -4.29
N ILE A 11 -24.71 16.54 -3.75
CA ILE A 11 -25.25 16.50 -2.37
C ILE A 11 -24.11 16.74 -1.36
N ALA A 12 -22.97 16.08 -1.53
CA ALA A 12 -21.82 16.26 -0.65
C ALA A 12 -21.28 17.69 -0.70
N LEU A 13 -21.23 18.32 -1.88
CA LEU A 13 -20.84 19.72 -2.03
C LEU A 13 -21.82 20.67 -1.36
N LEU A 14 -23.14 20.43 -1.50
CA LEU A 14 -24.16 21.23 -0.86
C LEU A 14 -24.05 21.15 0.67
N ILE A 15 -23.92 19.92 1.21
CA ILE A 15 -23.70 19.72 2.64
C ILE A 15 -22.41 20.41 3.11
N ALA A 16 -21.32 20.29 2.34
CA ALA A 16 -20.07 20.95 2.66
C ALA A 16 -20.19 22.47 2.70
N LEU A 17 -20.89 23.07 1.74
CA LEU A 17 -21.15 24.52 1.69
C LEU A 17 -21.95 25.00 2.90
N ILE A 18 -23.01 24.27 3.28
CA ILE A 18 -23.86 24.61 4.43
C ILE A 18 -23.10 24.43 5.74
N THR A 19 -22.31 23.37 5.89
CA THR A 19 -21.62 23.06 7.15
C THR A 19 -20.27 23.79 7.32
N ARG A 20 -19.67 24.28 6.24
CA ARG A 20 -18.36 24.95 6.25
C ARG A 20 -18.26 26.12 7.25
N PRO A 21 -19.23 27.01 7.39
CA PRO A 21 -19.16 28.11 8.36
C PRO A 21 -19.12 27.67 9.81
N PHE A 22 -19.68 26.48 10.10
CA PHE A 22 -19.83 25.94 11.46
C PHE A 22 -18.69 25.01 11.87
N LYS A 23 -17.75 24.70 10.95
CA LYS A 23 -16.60 23.88 11.29
C LYS A 23 -15.53 24.74 11.97
N ALA A 24 -15.17 24.36 13.20
CA ALA A 24 -14.07 24.96 13.89
C ALA A 24 -12.79 24.86 13.02
N LYS A 25 -12.15 26.00 12.76
CA LYS A 25 -10.79 26.00 12.23
C LYS A 25 -9.88 25.56 13.38
N LEU A 26 -9.31 24.37 13.25
CA LEU A 26 -8.18 23.99 14.06
C LEU A 26 -6.99 24.87 13.61
N GLU A 27 -6.62 25.82 14.45
CA GLU A 27 -5.43 26.64 14.23
C GLU A 27 -4.24 25.89 14.82
N THR A 28 -3.25 25.62 14.02
CA THR A 28 -1.95 25.13 14.50
C THR A 28 -1.01 26.31 14.62
N SER A 29 -0.15 26.28 15.64
CA SER A 29 0.87 27.30 15.86
C SER A 29 1.93 27.37 14.75
N SER A 30 2.08 26.29 13.98
CA SER A 30 3.05 26.20 12.88
C SER A 30 2.42 25.51 11.65
N PRO A 31 1.59 26.23 10.87
CA PRO A 31 0.99 25.67 9.67
C PRO A 31 2.06 25.33 8.62
N LYS A 32 1.98 24.12 8.07
CA LYS A 32 2.86 23.62 7.00
C LYS A 32 2.11 23.52 5.69
N THR A 33 2.83 23.63 4.58
CA THR A 33 2.33 23.40 3.22
C THR A 33 2.66 21.97 2.80
N ILE A 34 1.63 21.18 2.56
CA ILE A 34 1.75 19.76 2.21
C ILE A 34 1.38 19.56 0.75
N LEU A 35 2.27 18.96 -0.03
CA LEU A 35 2.03 18.52 -1.40
C LEU A 35 1.70 17.03 -1.41
N ILE A 36 0.58 16.67 -2.01
CA ILE A 36 0.14 15.25 -2.11
C ILE A 36 -0.03 14.90 -3.58
N SER A 37 0.61 13.82 -4.05
CA SER A 37 0.37 13.26 -5.39
C SER A 37 -0.77 12.24 -5.40
N GLY A 38 -1.11 11.70 -6.58
CA GLY A 38 -2.18 10.71 -6.72
C GLY A 38 -3.57 11.26 -6.42
N GLY A 39 -3.84 12.47 -6.86
CA GLY A 39 -5.03 13.25 -6.52
C GLY A 39 -6.37 12.59 -6.83
N LYS A 40 -6.41 11.59 -7.72
CA LYS A 40 -7.62 10.80 -8.00
C LYS A 40 -7.89 9.71 -6.96
N MET A 41 -6.92 9.38 -6.12
CA MET A 41 -7.00 8.25 -5.20
C MET A 41 -7.68 8.62 -3.89
N THR A 42 -8.59 7.77 -3.40
CA THR A 42 -9.30 7.96 -2.12
C THR A 42 -8.33 8.14 -0.95
N LYS A 43 -7.21 7.43 -0.94
CA LYS A 43 -6.16 7.57 0.08
C LYS A 43 -5.49 8.95 0.09
N ALA A 44 -5.33 9.59 -1.08
CA ALA A 44 -4.85 10.97 -1.16
C ALA A 44 -5.87 11.96 -0.57
N LEU A 45 -7.16 11.77 -0.86
CA LEU A 45 -8.21 12.59 -0.27
C LEU A 45 -8.31 12.40 1.24
N GLN A 46 -8.12 11.17 1.74
CA GLN A 46 -8.08 10.90 3.17
C GLN A 46 -6.95 11.67 3.86
N LEU A 47 -5.74 11.59 3.35
CA LEU A 47 -4.59 12.32 3.88
C LEU A 47 -4.80 13.85 3.80
N ALA A 48 -5.31 14.34 2.67
CA ALA A 48 -5.64 15.75 2.52
C ALA A 48 -6.61 16.25 3.59
N ARG A 49 -7.66 15.46 3.90
CA ARG A 49 -8.60 15.77 4.97
C ARG A 49 -7.94 15.81 6.34
N SER A 50 -7.06 14.84 6.63
CA SER A 50 -6.34 14.77 7.90
C SER A 50 -5.40 15.97 8.10
N PHE A 51 -4.64 16.36 7.05
CA PHE A 51 -3.78 17.54 7.13
C PHE A 51 -4.58 18.83 7.24
N LYS A 52 -5.67 18.97 6.47
CA LYS A 52 -6.53 20.14 6.53
C LYS A 52 -7.20 20.31 7.89
N GLN A 53 -7.67 19.20 8.46
CA GLN A 53 -8.26 19.16 9.80
C GLN A 53 -7.25 19.59 10.88
N ALA A 54 -5.98 19.25 10.69
CA ALA A 54 -4.88 19.67 11.58
C ALA A 54 -4.39 21.13 11.34
N GLY A 55 -5.06 21.90 10.48
CA GLY A 55 -4.75 23.31 10.23
C GLY A 55 -3.66 23.57 9.17
N HIS A 56 -3.24 22.55 8.43
CA HIS A 56 -2.21 22.68 7.40
C HIS A 56 -2.79 23.09 6.04
N ARG A 57 -1.94 23.70 5.20
CA ARG A 57 -2.27 24.02 3.81
C ARG A 57 -2.00 22.81 2.93
N VAL A 58 -2.98 22.41 2.11
CA VAL A 58 -2.91 21.19 1.29
C VAL A 58 -2.96 21.54 -0.19
N ILE A 59 -1.96 21.06 -0.91
CA ILE A 59 -1.84 21.12 -2.36
C ILE A 59 -1.96 19.70 -2.90
N LEU A 60 -2.83 19.51 -3.89
CA LEU A 60 -3.04 18.23 -4.53
C LEU A 60 -2.56 18.27 -5.97
N VAL A 61 -1.82 17.24 -6.40
CA VAL A 61 -1.41 17.11 -7.80
C VAL A 61 -1.90 15.79 -8.39
N GLU A 62 -2.18 15.83 -9.70
CA GLU A 62 -2.58 14.66 -10.47
C GLU A 62 -2.12 14.80 -11.93
N ALA A 63 -1.99 13.67 -12.63
CA ALA A 63 -1.66 13.67 -14.05
C ALA A 63 -2.69 14.42 -14.90
N HIS A 64 -2.25 15.11 -15.95
CA HIS A 64 -3.10 15.97 -16.82
C HIS A 64 -4.39 15.29 -17.28
N LYS A 65 -4.33 13.99 -17.61
CA LYS A 65 -5.50 13.21 -18.07
C LYS A 65 -6.62 13.07 -17.03
N TYR A 66 -6.32 13.34 -15.75
CA TYR A 66 -7.29 13.26 -14.64
C TYR A 66 -7.63 14.64 -14.05
N TRP A 67 -7.49 15.73 -14.83
CA TRP A 67 -7.70 17.10 -14.41
C TRP A 67 -9.11 17.37 -13.82
N LEU A 68 -10.13 16.57 -14.23
CA LEU A 68 -11.50 16.61 -13.71
C LEU A 68 -11.75 15.74 -12.47
N THR A 69 -10.72 15.20 -11.82
CA THR A 69 -10.94 14.42 -10.61
C THR A 69 -11.79 15.17 -9.59
N GLY A 70 -12.84 14.50 -9.05
CA GLY A 70 -13.74 15.13 -8.08
C GLY A 70 -13.05 15.60 -6.79
N HIS A 71 -11.93 14.99 -6.43
CA HIS A 71 -11.17 15.32 -5.23
C HIS A 71 -10.66 16.77 -5.23
N ARG A 72 -10.35 17.35 -6.38
CA ARG A 72 -9.91 18.75 -6.51
C ARG A 72 -10.90 19.77 -5.94
N TYR A 73 -12.19 19.40 -5.91
CA TYR A 73 -13.26 20.25 -5.41
C TYR A 73 -13.53 20.07 -3.91
N SER A 74 -12.78 19.18 -3.26
CA SER A 74 -12.88 19.02 -1.81
C SER A 74 -12.42 20.28 -1.08
N TRP A 75 -13.16 20.67 -0.04
CA TRP A 75 -12.77 21.80 0.83
C TRP A 75 -11.42 21.56 1.54
N ALA A 76 -10.95 20.29 1.58
CA ALA A 76 -9.65 19.95 2.13
C ALA A 76 -8.48 20.36 1.21
N ILE A 77 -8.75 20.77 -0.02
CA ILE A 77 -7.73 21.12 -1.01
C ILE A 77 -7.68 22.64 -1.18
N ASP A 78 -6.54 23.24 -0.86
CA ASP A 78 -6.32 24.68 -1.03
C ASP A 78 -5.90 25.04 -2.47
N ARG A 79 -5.12 24.16 -3.12
CA ARG A 79 -4.66 24.30 -4.50
C ARG A 79 -4.63 22.95 -5.19
N PHE A 80 -4.89 22.97 -6.49
CA PHE A 80 -4.79 21.78 -7.34
C PHE A 80 -3.95 22.11 -8.57
N TYR A 81 -2.99 21.26 -8.87
CA TYR A 81 -2.15 21.33 -10.06
C TYR A 81 -2.25 20.04 -10.86
N THR A 82 -2.09 20.16 -12.18
CA THR A 82 -1.86 19.01 -13.04
C THR A 82 -0.40 18.96 -13.44
N VAL A 83 0.14 17.74 -13.52
CA VAL A 83 1.51 17.44 -13.89
C VAL A 83 1.54 16.40 -15.02
N PRO A 84 2.66 16.24 -15.72
CA PRO A 84 2.85 15.12 -16.65
C PRO A 84 2.61 13.77 -15.95
N ASN A 85 2.44 12.69 -16.72
CA ASN A 85 2.42 11.35 -16.13
C ASN A 85 3.75 11.07 -15.39
N PRO A 86 3.76 10.23 -14.35
CA PRO A 86 4.97 9.95 -13.58
C PRO A 86 6.16 9.42 -14.40
N ASP A 87 5.89 8.67 -15.48
CA ASP A 87 6.89 8.12 -16.42
C ASP A 87 7.41 9.15 -17.44
N HIS A 88 6.87 10.36 -17.46
CA HIS A 88 7.32 11.41 -18.38
C HIS A 88 8.59 12.09 -17.85
N PRO A 89 9.59 12.39 -18.70
CA PRO A 89 10.85 13.03 -18.29
C PRO A 89 10.66 14.35 -17.54
N ASP A 90 9.63 15.11 -17.86
CA ASP A 90 9.36 16.44 -17.23
C ASP A 90 8.64 16.31 -15.87
N TYR A 91 8.22 15.13 -15.45
CA TYR A 91 7.50 14.95 -14.18
C TYR A 91 8.28 15.48 -12.96
N PRO A 92 9.59 15.17 -12.80
CA PRO A 92 10.37 15.67 -11.67
C PRO A 92 10.46 17.19 -11.66
N GLN A 93 10.70 17.81 -12.81
CA GLN A 93 10.82 19.27 -12.92
C GLN A 93 9.49 19.98 -12.67
N ALA A 94 8.38 19.40 -13.11
CA ALA A 94 7.05 19.93 -12.82
C ALA A 94 6.75 19.93 -11.31
N LEU A 95 7.09 18.85 -10.61
CA LEU A 95 6.94 18.78 -9.14
C LEU A 95 7.85 19.77 -8.44
N LEU A 96 9.13 19.87 -8.83
CA LEU A 96 10.08 20.81 -8.26
C LEU A 96 9.58 22.26 -8.40
N SER A 97 9.06 22.64 -9.56
CA SER A 97 8.50 23.96 -9.82
C SER A 97 7.34 24.29 -8.86
N ILE A 98 6.46 23.31 -8.58
CA ILE A 98 5.37 23.46 -7.62
C ILE A 98 5.91 23.60 -6.20
N VAL A 99 6.88 22.74 -5.81
CA VAL A 99 7.51 22.78 -4.48
C VAL A 99 8.11 24.16 -4.20
N GLN A 100 8.86 24.71 -5.13
CA GLN A 100 9.50 26.03 -5.00
C GLN A 100 8.46 27.17 -5.00
N LYS A 101 7.51 27.15 -5.95
CA LYS A 101 6.47 28.17 -6.08
C LYS A 101 5.60 28.27 -4.84
N GLU A 102 5.18 27.13 -4.31
CA GLU A 102 4.22 27.04 -3.20
C GLU A 102 4.90 26.97 -1.83
N LYS A 103 6.24 26.93 -1.80
CA LYS A 103 7.05 26.77 -0.58
C LYS A 103 6.60 25.55 0.23
N VAL A 104 6.61 24.39 -0.42
CA VAL A 104 6.16 23.14 0.17
C VAL A 104 7.12 22.71 1.28
N ASP A 105 6.59 22.38 2.45
CA ASP A 105 7.36 21.83 3.57
C ASP A 105 7.52 20.32 3.47
N VAL A 106 6.47 19.63 3.03
CA VAL A 106 6.45 18.17 2.98
C VAL A 106 5.76 17.68 1.72
N TYR A 107 6.42 16.79 0.99
CA TYR A 107 5.85 16.03 -0.11
C TYR A 107 5.44 14.62 0.36
N VAL A 108 4.18 14.27 0.14
CA VAL A 108 3.60 12.96 0.48
C VAL A 108 3.12 12.28 -0.80
N PRO A 109 3.90 11.39 -1.41
CA PRO A 109 3.47 10.66 -2.59
C PRO A 109 2.40 9.64 -2.23
N VAL A 110 1.30 9.66 -2.99
CA VAL A 110 0.22 8.68 -2.90
C VAL A 110 0.07 8.03 -4.26
N CYS A 111 1.03 7.18 -4.58
CA CYS A 111 1.20 6.64 -5.91
C CYS A 111 0.48 5.29 -6.12
N SER A 112 0.30 4.97 -7.40
CA SER A 112 0.02 3.61 -7.84
C SER A 112 1.30 2.76 -7.80
N PRO A 113 1.22 1.41 -7.88
CA PRO A 113 2.41 0.56 -7.95
C PRO A 113 3.41 1.01 -9.02
N VAL A 114 2.94 1.35 -10.21
CA VAL A 114 3.79 1.80 -11.33
C VAL A 114 4.43 3.16 -11.05
N ALA A 115 3.72 4.07 -10.39
CA ALA A 115 4.23 5.43 -10.13
C ALA A 115 5.23 5.48 -8.97
N SER A 116 5.27 4.48 -8.10
CA SER A 116 6.12 4.43 -6.91
C SER A 116 7.61 4.60 -7.23
N TYR A 117 8.06 3.98 -8.32
CA TYR A 117 9.44 4.12 -8.80
C TYR A 117 9.78 5.58 -9.16
N TYR A 118 8.90 6.25 -9.89
CA TYR A 118 9.12 7.64 -10.32
C TYR A 118 9.07 8.61 -9.14
N ASP A 119 8.23 8.37 -8.15
CA ASP A 119 8.19 9.15 -6.91
C ASP A 119 9.48 8.94 -6.09
N ALA A 120 10.09 7.76 -6.13
CA ALA A 120 11.40 7.50 -5.52
C ALA A 120 12.54 8.22 -6.26
N VAL A 121 12.48 8.30 -7.60
CA VAL A 121 13.43 9.10 -8.40
C VAL A 121 13.32 10.58 -8.03
N VAL A 122 12.10 11.09 -7.92
CA VAL A 122 11.83 12.49 -7.54
C VAL A 122 12.32 12.81 -6.13
N GLN A 123 12.39 11.84 -5.23
CA GLN A 123 12.80 12.03 -3.85
C GLN A 123 14.17 12.74 -3.74
N SER A 124 15.16 12.32 -4.51
CA SER A 124 16.50 12.93 -4.47
C SER A 124 16.51 14.38 -4.98
N ILE A 125 15.60 14.73 -5.90
CA ILE A 125 15.47 16.05 -6.49
C ILE A 125 14.75 17.01 -5.53
N LEU A 126 13.74 16.53 -4.81
CA LEU A 126 12.94 17.36 -3.90
C LEU A 126 13.54 17.46 -2.48
N ALA A 127 14.33 16.49 -2.05
CA ALA A 127 14.89 16.44 -0.69
C ALA A 127 15.67 17.71 -0.27
N PRO A 128 16.39 18.43 -1.16
CA PRO A 128 17.01 19.71 -0.81
C PRO A 128 16.00 20.85 -0.53
N HIS A 129 14.75 20.70 -0.95
CA HIS A 129 13.74 21.77 -0.92
C HIS A 129 12.61 21.49 0.08
N CYS A 130 12.29 20.23 0.35
CA CYS A 130 11.23 19.84 1.30
C CYS A 130 11.50 18.45 1.87
N SER A 131 10.81 18.13 2.95
CA SER A 131 10.82 16.74 3.47
C SER A 131 10.00 15.83 2.54
N VAL A 132 10.53 14.67 2.15
CA VAL A 132 9.85 13.73 1.26
C VAL A 132 9.49 12.47 2.04
N MET A 133 8.21 12.13 2.09
CA MET A 133 7.70 10.94 2.78
C MET A 133 7.71 9.72 1.85
N HIS A 134 8.89 9.41 1.31
CA HIS A 134 9.14 8.27 0.44
C HIS A 134 10.58 7.78 0.59
N VAL A 135 10.77 6.49 0.33
CA VAL A 135 12.11 5.89 0.28
C VAL A 135 12.84 6.28 -1.02
N ASN A 136 14.17 6.19 -1.03
CA ASN A 136 14.96 6.37 -2.24
C ASN A 136 14.82 5.17 -3.19
N VAL A 137 15.35 5.30 -4.42
CA VAL A 137 15.23 4.28 -5.48
C VAL A 137 15.84 2.94 -5.05
N GLU A 138 17.02 2.94 -4.45
CA GLU A 138 17.70 1.72 -4.02
C GLU A 138 16.88 0.96 -2.96
N THR A 139 16.41 1.67 -1.95
CA THR A 139 15.56 1.10 -0.91
C THR A 139 14.24 0.61 -1.50
N LEU A 140 13.63 1.38 -2.42
CA LEU A 140 12.40 0.97 -3.08
C LEU A 140 12.58 -0.34 -3.84
N GLN A 141 13.62 -0.45 -4.66
CA GLN A 141 13.90 -1.66 -5.44
C GLN A 141 14.14 -2.87 -4.54
N ARG A 142 14.88 -2.66 -3.44
CA ARG A 142 15.14 -3.71 -2.44
C ARG A 142 13.86 -4.20 -1.75
N LEU A 143 12.91 -3.31 -1.50
CA LEU A 143 11.67 -3.64 -0.79
C LEU A 143 10.58 -4.20 -1.71
N ASP A 144 10.50 -3.72 -2.95
CA ASP A 144 9.48 -4.15 -3.94
C ASP A 144 9.83 -5.52 -4.56
N ASP A 145 11.11 -5.88 -4.58
CA ASP A 145 11.58 -7.20 -5.00
C ASP A 145 11.41 -8.21 -3.85
N LYS A 146 10.58 -9.23 -4.10
CA LYS A 146 10.20 -10.23 -3.09
C LYS A 146 11.39 -11.02 -2.52
N TYR A 147 12.41 -11.28 -3.35
CA TYR A 147 13.59 -12.03 -2.93
C TYR A 147 14.52 -11.18 -2.06
N THR A 148 14.86 -9.98 -2.52
CA THR A 148 15.74 -9.08 -1.76
C THR A 148 15.08 -8.56 -0.48
N PHE A 149 13.77 -8.38 -0.49
CA PHE A 149 12.99 -8.09 0.71
C PHE A 149 13.07 -9.25 1.73
N ALA A 150 12.80 -10.48 1.30
CA ALA A 150 12.87 -11.65 2.18
C ALA A 150 14.29 -11.84 2.76
N ALA A 151 15.32 -11.73 1.91
CA ALA A 151 16.71 -11.83 2.35
C ALA A 151 17.10 -10.73 3.35
N ALA A 152 16.59 -9.50 3.16
CA ALA A 152 16.82 -8.42 4.12
C ALA A 152 16.14 -8.70 5.47
N ALA A 153 14.89 -9.15 5.47
CA ALA A 153 14.17 -9.48 6.70
C ALA A 153 14.84 -10.64 7.45
N GLU A 154 15.22 -11.69 6.74
CA GLU A 154 15.94 -12.84 7.31
C GLU A 154 17.27 -12.42 7.94
N SER A 155 18.04 -11.52 7.29
CA SER A 155 19.29 -11.00 7.84
C SER A 155 19.11 -10.23 9.16
N PHE A 156 17.90 -9.76 9.45
CA PHE A 156 17.53 -9.11 10.71
C PHE A 156 16.94 -10.07 11.74
N GLY A 157 16.89 -11.38 11.42
CA GLY A 157 16.26 -12.39 12.25
C GLY A 157 14.73 -12.32 12.27
N LEU A 158 14.14 -11.68 11.28
CA LEU A 158 12.69 -11.53 11.13
C LEU A 158 12.12 -12.66 10.27
N ARG A 159 10.95 -13.14 10.66
CA ARG A 159 10.32 -14.31 10.05
C ARG A 159 9.72 -13.97 8.68
N VAL A 160 10.15 -14.71 7.67
CA VAL A 160 9.67 -14.70 6.29
C VAL A 160 9.60 -16.14 5.79
N PRO A 161 8.80 -16.48 4.76
CA PRO A 161 8.83 -17.78 4.14
C PRO A 161 10.21 -18.06 3.52
N LYS A 162 10.71 -19.29 3.61
CA LYS A 162 11.93 -19.70 2.91
C LYS A 162 11.78 -19.40 1.43
N SER A 163 12.79 -18.76 0.85
CA SER A 163 12.72 -18.24 -0.50
C SER A 163 14.03 -18.49 -1.26
N TYR A 164 13.90 -18.91 -2.51
CA TYR A 164 15.03 -19.23 -3.39
C TYR A 164 14.91 -18.45 -4.68
N LEU A 165 16.02 -17.85 -5.12
CA LEU A 165 16.07 -17.17 -6.42
C LEU A 165 16.23 -18.20 -7.53
N ILE A 166 15.31 -18.20 -8.49
CA ILE A 166 15.29 -19.14 -9.61
C ILE A 166 15.58 -18.39 -10.89
N THR A 167 16.68 -18.73 -11.53
CA THR A 167 17.14 -18.17 -12.81
C THR A 167 17.15 -19.19 -13.94
N ASP A 168 16.88 -20.47 -13.60
CA ASP A 168 16.81 -21.61 -14.51
C ASP A 168 15.77 -22.60 -13.99
N PRO A 169 14.84 -23.09 -14.84
CA PRO A 169 13.85 -24.10 -14.46
C PRO A 169 14.48 -25.36 -13.82
N GLN A 170 15.69 -25.73 -14.26
CA GLN A 170 16.39 -26.90 -13.76
C GLN A 170 16.67 -26.83 -12.24
N GLN A 171 16.88 -25.61 -11.71
CA GLN A 171 17.07 -25.42 -10.26
C GLN A 171 15.87 -25.90 -9.43
N VAL A 172 14.66 -25.82 -9.97
CA VAL A 172 13.45 -26.29 -9.31
C VAL A 172 13.27 -27.79 -9.51
N ILE A 173 13.62 -28.32 -10.70
CA ILE A 173 13.50 -29.74 -11.02
C ILE A 173 14.45 -30.58 -10.15
N ASP A 174 15.67 -30.07 -9.94
CA ASP A 174 16.72 -30.72 -9.15
C ASP A 174 16.61 -30.39 -7.65
N PHE A 175 15.66 -29.55 -7.25
CA PHE A 175 15.50 -29.19 -5.83
C PHE A 175 15.04 -30.38 -5.00
N ASP A 176 15.75 -30.62 -3.91
CA ASP A 176 15.38 -31.67 -2.95
C ASP A 176 14.23 -31.19 -2.06
N PHE A 177 13.02 -31.60 -2.40
CA PHE A 177 11.82 -31.35 -1.60
C PHE A 177 11.65 -32.30 -0.43
N THR A 178 12.52 -33.30 -0.28
CA THR A 178 12.45 -34.24 0.85
C THR A 178 12.83 -33.51 2.15
N GLY A 179 12.10 -33.75 3.21
CA GLY A 179 12.34 -33.07 4.49
C GLY A 179 11.87 -31.61 4.57
N THR A 180 11.20 -31.09 3.54
CA THR A 180 10.52 -29.80 3.65
C THR A 180 9.17 -29.96 4.32
N ALA A 181 8.90 -29.15 5.37
CA ALA A 181 7.64 -29.23 6.11
C ALA A 181 6.44 -28.70 5.29
N ARG A 182 6.69 -27.79 4.36
CA ARG A 182 5.66 -27.13 3.55
C ARG A 182 5.97 -27.24 2.06
N LYS A 183 4.94 -27.14 1.24
CA LYS A 183 5.05 -26.99 -0.21
C LYS A 183 5.60 -25.60 -0.57
N PHE A 184 6.00 -25.46 -1.83
CA PHE A 184 6.45 -24.19 -2.39
C PHE A 184 5.50 -23.71 -3.48
N ILE A 185 5.56 -22.42 -3.78
CA ILE A 185 4.96 -21.80 -4.95
C ILE A 185 6.04 -20.99 -5.68
N ILE A 186 5.84 -20.80 -6.98
CA ILE A 186 6.77 -20.03 -7.78
C ILE A 186 6.09 -18.76 -8.28
N LYS A 187 6.76 -17.62 -8.11
CA LYS A 187 6.22 -16.30 -8.45
C LYS A 187 7.21 -15.51 -9.28
N SER A 188 6.71 -14.74 -10.25
CA SER A 188 7.53 -13.75 -10.95
C SER A 188 7.97 -12.65 -9.99
N ILE A 189 9.24 -12.26 -10.03
CA ILE A 189 9.74 -11.07 -9.30
C ILE A 189 9.16 -9.80 -9.93
N PRO A 190 9.31 -9.56 -11.26
CA PRO A 190 8.58 -8.48 -11.90
C PRO A 190 7.06 -8.71 -11.86
N TYR A 191 6.29 -7.63 -11.79
CA TYR A 191 4.84 -7.73 -11.82
C TYR A 191 4.34 -8.46 -13.08
N ASP A 192 3.65 -9.57 -12.88
CA ASP A 192 3.00 -10.36 -13.95
C ASP A 192 1.51 -10.45 -13.68
N SER A 193 0.72 -9.68 -14.44
CA SER A 193 -0.74 -9.63 -14.29
C SER A 193 -1.44 -10.95 -14.63
N VAL A 194 -0.81 -11.81 -15.43
CA VAL A 194 -1.38 -13.07 -15.89
C VAL A 194 -1.16 -14.19 -14.87
N ARG A 195 0.08 -14.30 -14.35
CA ARG A 195 0.50 -15.45 -13.53
C ARG A 195 0.51 -15.19 -12.03
N ARG A 196 0.28 -13.95 -11.60
CA ARG A 196 0.30 -13.61 -10.16
C ARG A 196 -0.70 -14.37 -9.29
N LEU A 197 -1.71 -14.99 -9.90
CA LEU A 197 -2.73 -15.79 -9.22
C LEU A 197 -2.48 -17.29 -9.30
N ASP A 198 -1.41 -17.68 -10.00
CA ASP A 198 -1.02 -19.08 -10.05
C ASP A 198 -0.35 -19.47 -8.73
N LEU A 199 -1.04 -20.29 -7.96
CA LEU A 199 -0.57 -20.82 -6.68
C LEU A 199 -0.33 -22.34 -6.76
N THR A 200 0.06 -22.84 -7.95
CA THR A 200 0.45 -24.24 -8.14
C THR A 200 1.53 -24.61 -7.13
N LYS A 201 1.24 -25.65 -6.35
CA LYS A 201 2.10 -26.08 -5.25
C LYS A 201 3.16 -27.07 -5.73
N LEU A 202 4.41 -26.79 -5.40
CA LEU A 202 5.57 -27.62 -5.73
C LEU A 202 6.06 -28.42 -4.51
N PRO A 203 6.57 -29.65 -4.72
CA PRO A 203 6.48 -30.39 -5.98
C PRO A 203 5.03 -30.73 -6.32
N CYS A 204 4.75 -30.91 -7.61
CA CYS A 204 3.50 -31.51 -8.10
C CYS A 204 3.44 -32.98 -7.67
N GLU A 205 2.45 -33.76 -8.15
CA GLU A 205 2.31 -35.18 -7.79
C GLU A 205 3.46 -36.00 -8.33
N THR A 206 3.96 -35.65 -9.52
CA THR A 206 5.11 -36.33 -10.15
C THR A 206 6.22 -35.33 -10.53
N ILE A 207 7.46 -35.85 -10.65
CA ILE A 207 8.61 -35.08 -11.14
C ILE A 207 8.34 -34.57 -12.57
N ALA A 208 7.71 -35.40 -13.40
CA ALA A 208 7.37 -35.02 -14.78
C ALA A 208 6.40 -33.82 -14.84
N GLU A 209 5.38 -33.80 -13.98
CA GLU A 209 4.46 -32.66 -13.88
C GLU A 209 5.14 -31.42 -13.35
N THR A 210 6.01 -31.54 -12.33
CA THR A 210 6.83 -30.44 -11.82
C THR A 210 7.69 -29.85 -12.93
N ALA A 211 8.39 -30.71 -13.71
CA ALA A 211 9.20 -30.29 -14.85
C ALA A 211 8.37 -29.61 -15.94
N ALA A 212 7.22 -30.19 -16.30
CA ALA A 212 6.32 -29.62 -17.30
C ALA A 212 5.82 -28.22 -16.87
N PHE A 213 5.43 -28.05 -15.61
CA PHE A 213 4.96 -26.77 -15.06
C PHE A 213 6.06 -25.71 -15.11
N VAL A 214 7.24 -25.98 -14.55
CA VAL A 214 8.29 -24.96 -14.47
C VAL A 214 8.91 -24.61 -15.83
N ASN A 215 9.00 -25.58 -16.76
CA ASN A 215 9.47 -25.33 -18.12
C ASN A 215 8.49 -24.50 -18.97
N ALA A 216 7.21 -24.41 -18.58
CA ALA A 216 6.24 -23.53 -19.22
C ALA A 216 6.36 -22.07 -18.75
N LEU A 217 7.14 -21.81 -17.70
CA LEU A 217 7.35 -20.46 -17.18
C LEU A 217 8.54 -19.78 -17.88
N PRO A 218 8.48 -18.46 -18.11
CA PRO A 218 9.56 -17.73 -18.79
C PRO A 218 10.71 -17.37 -17.83
N ILE A 219 11.21 -18.39 -17.13
CA ILE A 219 12.32 -18.25 -16.17
C ILE A 219 13.63 -18.09 -16.94
N SER A 220 14.41 -17.08 -16.58
CA SER A 220 15.76 -16.89 -17.13
C SER A 220 16.59 -16.00 -16.22
N LYS A 221 17.90 -15.90 -16.46
CA LYS A 221 18.80 -14.96 -15.76
C LYS A 221 18.33 -13.50 -15.88
N GLN A 222 17.72 -13.13 -17.02
CA GLN A 222 17.20 -11.78 -17.26
C GLN A 222 15.79 -11.58 -16.67
N LYS A 223 15.09 -12.68 -16.41
CA LYS A 223 13.76 -12.69 -15.79
C LYS A 223 13.74 -13.71 -14.65
N PRO A 224 14.39 -13.39 -13.53
CA PRO A 224 14.43 -14.31 -12.39
C PRO A 224 13.04 -14.42 -11.74
N TRP A 225 12.83 -15.57 -11.13
CA TRP A 225 11.64 -15.88 -10.35
C TRP A 225 12.02 -16.21 -8.91
N ILE A 226 11.06 -16.22 -8.02
CA ILE A 226 11.24 -16.67 -6.64
C ILE A 226 10.43 -17.95 -6.42
N MET A 227 11.08 -18.99 -5.91
CA MET A 227 10.41 -20.14 -5.32
C MET A 227 10.31 -19.89 -3.82
N GLN A 228 9.08 -19.78 -3.32
CA GLN A 228 8.80 -19.39 -1.96
C GLN A 228 7.95 -20.45 -1.26
N GLU A 229 8.29 -20.74 -0.01
CA GLU A 229 7.49 -21.62 0.83
C GLU A 229 6.03 -21.13 0.89
N TYR A 230 5.10 -22.04 0.65
CA TYR A 230 3.66 -21.77 0.72
C TYR A 230 3.20 -21.86 2.16
N ILE A 231 2.77 -20.75 2.71
CA ILE A 231 2.22 -20.68 4.07
C ILE A 231 0.69 -20.72 3.97
N PRO A 232 0.03 -21.80 4.39
CA PRO A 232 -1.41 -21.81 4.56
C PRO A 232 -1.78 -21.01 5.80
N GLY A 233 -2.82 -20.18 5.73
CA GLY A 233 -3.23 -19.41 6.91
C GLY A 233 -4.04 -18.16 6.60
N GLN A 234 -4.29 -17.38 7.65
CA GLN A 234 -5.00 -16.10 7.56
C GLN A 234 -4.06 -14.99 7.09
N GLU A 235 -4.44 -14.33 6.02
CA GLU A 235 -3.68 -13.22 5.46
C GLU A 235 -4.07 -11.88 6.08
N TYR A 236 -3.06 -11.02 6.33
CA TYR A 236 -3.22 -9.65 6.83
C TYR A 236 -2.49 -8.68 5.92
N CYS A 237 -3.05 -7.50 5.75
CA CYS A 237 -2.37 -6.39 5.11
C CYS A 237 -2.24 -5.20 6.08
N THR A 238 -1.19 -4.41 5.88
CA THR A 238 -0.88 -3.29 6.78
C THR A 238 -0.75 -1.99 6.01
N HIS A 239 -0.79 -0.88 6.75
CA HIS A 239 -0.23 0.39 6.31
C HIS A 239 0.55 1.00 7.46
N SER A 240 1.75 1.47 7.15
CA SER A 240 2.63 2.11 8.12
C SER A 240 3.25 3.38 7.54
N THR A 241 3.32 4.41 8.38
CA THR A 241 4.13 5.60 8.12
C THR A 241 5.34 5.55 9.06
N VAL A 242 6.51 5.60 8.47
CA VAL A 242 7.79 5.50 9.18
C VAL A 242 8.61 6.75 8.93
N ARG A 243 9.33 7.20 9.94
CA ARG A 243 10.23 8.34 9.82
C ARG A 243 11.52 8.08 10.58
N GLU A 244 12.64 8.14 9.88
CA GLU A 244 13.98 7.90 10.45
C GLU A 244 14.02 6.61 11.30
N GLY A 245 13.46 5.54 10.75
CA GLY A 245 13.36 4.23 11.40
C GLY A 245 12.28 4.12 12.50
N HIS A 246 11.60 5.20 12.85
CA HIS A 246 10.54 5.21 13.86
C HIS A 246 9.17 4.98 13.25
N LEU A 247 8.47 3.96 13.73
CA LEU A 247 7.09 3.67 13.34
C LEU A 247 6.17 4.72 13.99
N GLN A 248 5.62 5.61 13.17
CA GLN A 248 4.80 6.75 13.62
C GLN A 248 3.30 6.46 13.57
N LEU A 249 2.87 5.76 12.52
CA LEU A 249 1.48 5.39 12.31
C LEU A 249 1.42 3.95 11.82
N HIS A 250 0.47 3.17 12.33
CA HIS A 250 0.29 1.79 11.93
C HIS A 250 -1.17 1.39 11.97
N CYS A 251 -1.59 0.60 10.98
CA CYS A 251 -2.81 -0.18 11.04
C CYS A 251 -2.62 -1.53 10.35
N CYS A 252 -3.36 -2.50 10.85
CA CYS A 252 -3.45 -3.84 10.30
C CYS A 252 -4.93 -4.18 10.07
N CYS A 253 -5.21 -4.94 9.03
CA CYS A 253 -6.53 -5.49 8.74
C CYS A 253 -6.38 -6.85 8.09
N GLU A 254 -7.40 -7.69 8.23
CA GLU A 254 -7.46 -8.93 7.47
C GLU A 254 -7.47 -8.63 5.98
N SER A 255 -6.69 -9.40 5.23
CA SER A 255 -6.71 -9.31 3.78
C SER A 255 -7.96 -10.00 3.24
N SER A 256 -8.74 -9.27 2.46
CA SER A 256 -9.86 -9.84 1.71
C SER A 256 -9.46 -10.11 0.27
N ALA A 257 -10.04 -11.14 -0.35
CA ALA A 257 -9.78 -11.49 -1.74
C ALA A 257 -9.97 -10.31 -2.73
N PHE A 258 -10.77 -9.33 -2.34
CA PHE A 258 -11.09 -8.16 -3.17
C PHE A 258 -10.57 -6.83 -2.59
N GLN A 259 -9.96 -6.86 -1.41
CA GLN A 259 -9.51 -5.64 -0.69
C GLN A 259 -10.56 -4.51 -0.68
N VAL A 260 -11.83 -4.87 -0.53
CA VAL A 260 -12.96 -3.92 -0.64
C VAL A 260 -13.42 -3.37 0.69
N ASN A 261 -12.93 -3.92 1.79
CA ASN A 261 -13.17 -3.39 3.13
C ASN A 261 -11.90 -3.45 3.97
N TYR A 262 -11.81 -2.55 4.94
CA TYR A 262 -10.73 -2.49 5.90
C TYR A 262 -11.35 -2.32 7.28
N ALA A 263 -11.21 -3.36 8.11
CA ALA A 263 -11.57 -3.36 9.53
C ALA A 263 -10.29 -3.52 10.33
N SER A 264 -10.11 -2.71 11.36
CA SER A 264 -8.90 -2.77 12.19
C SER A 264 -8.79 -4.11 12.90
N ALA A 265 -7.64 -4.76 12.73
CA ALA A 265 -7.24 -5.97 13.46
C ALA A 265 -6.04 -5.62 14.35
N CYS A 266 -6.09 -6.09 15.60
CA CYS A 266 -4.97 -5.90 16.53
C CYS A 266 -4.01 -7.08 16.40
N GLN A 267 -2.82 -6.83 15.85
CA GLN A 267 -1.77 -7.83 15.67
C GLN A 267 -0.43 -7.30 16.19
N PRO A 268 -0.15 -7.42 17.50
CA PRO A 268 1.07 -6.88 18.12
C PRO A 268 2.36 -7.46 17.54
N GLU A 269 2.35 -8.71 17.11
CA GLU A 269 3.51 -9.38 16.49
C GLU A 269 3.87 -8.74 15.15
N ILE A 270 2.86 -8.42 14.32
CA ILE A 270 3.05 -7.69 13.06
C ILE A 270 3.63 -6.31 13.33
N GLU A 271 3.10 -5.57 14.32
CA GLU A 271 3.62 -4.26 14.68
C GLU A 271 5.08 -4.34 15.13
N ALA A 272 5.43 -5.30 16.00
CA ALA A 272 6.80 -5.52 16.48
C ALA A 272 7.77 -5.87 15.34
N TRP A 273 7.33 -6.73 14.40
CA TRP A 273 8.07 -7.09 13.21
C TRP A 273 8.37 -5.85 12.36
N ILE A 274 7.36 -5.04 12.05
CA ILE A 274 7.50 -3.83 11.22
C ILE A 274 8.39 -2.80 11.92
N ARG A 275 8.23 -2.60 13.22
CA ARG A 275 9.07 -1.69 14.02
C ARG A 275 10.54 -2.07 13.93
N THR A 276 10.85 -3.36 14.06
CA THR A 276 12.22 -3.88 13.97
C THR A 276 12.80 -3.67 12.57
N PHE A 277 12.05 -4.05 11.54
CA PHE A 277 12.45 -3.92 10.15
C PHE A 277 12.69 -2.46 9.75
N ALA A 278 11.75 -1.58 10.07
CA ALA A 278 11.84 -0.15 9.80
C ALA A 278 13.06 0.50 10.46
N LYS A 279 13.34 0.14 11.72
CA LYS A 279 14.49 0.63 12.47
C LYS A 279 15.82 0.16 11.86
N ARG A 280 15.91 -1.12 11.49
CA ARG A 280 17.14 -1.70 10.88
C ARG A 280 17.52 -1.05 9.57
N LEU A 281 16.54 -0.66 8.77
CA LEU A 281 16.76 0.02 7.48
C LEU A 281 16.73 1.55 7.59
N ASN A 282 16.52 2.12 8.76
CA ASN A 282 16.33 3.56 8.99
C ASN A 282 15.33 4.17 7.98
N LEU A 283 14.20 3.51 7.80
CA LEU A 283 13.22 3.89 6.78
C LEU A 283 12.60 5.26 7.04
N THR A 284 12.33 5.99 5.97
CA THR A 284 11.44 7.15 5.97
C THR A 284 10.49 7.05 4.79
N GLY A 285 9.18 7.06 5.06
CA GLY A 285 8.16 6.97 4.03
C GLY A 285 6.92 6.20 4.46
N GLN A 286 6.17 5.76 3.48
CA GLN A 286 4.97 4.97 3.65
C GLN A 286 5.23 3.56 3.11
N VAL A 287 4.94 2.55 3.93
CA VAL A 287 5.15 1.14 3.58
C VAL A 287 3.93 0.31 3.97
N SER A 288 3.67 -0.70 3.21
CA SER A 288 2.65 -1.71 3.48
C SER A 288 3.31 -3.08 3.39
N PHE A 289 3.02 -3.93 4.35
CA PHE A 289 3.48 -5.31 4.36
C PHE A 289 2.27 -6.22 4.36
N ASP A 290 2.39 -7.33 3.64
CA ASP A 290 1.42 -8.41 3.67
C ASP A 290 1.99 -9.57 4.49
N PHE A 291 1.18 -10.09 5.42
CA PHE A 291 1.55 -11.16 6.33
C PHE A 291 0.59 -12.34 6.21
N ILE A 292 1.06 -13.52 6.58
CA ILE A 292 0.22 -14.68 6.81
C ILE A 292 0.48 -15.18 8.23
N GLN A 293 -0.58 -15.35 9.02
CA GLN A 293 -0.55 -16.16 10.22
C GLN A 293 -0.73 -17.60 9.81
N ALA A 294 0.28 -18.42 10.01
CA ALA A 294 0.26 -19.79 9.57
C ALA A 294 -0.70 -20.66 10.40
N ASP A 295 -1.39 -21.59 9.75
CA ASP A 295 -2.35 -22.48 10.40
C ASP A 295 -1.64 -23.58 11.24
N ASP A 296 -0.40 -23.92 10.89
CA ASP A 296 0.34 -25.05 11.47
C ASP A 296 1.16 -24.68 12.70
N ASP A 297 1.75 -23.47 12.75
CA ASP A 297 2.58 -23.01 13.86
C ASP A 297 2.08 -21.73 14.52
N SER A 298 1.01 -21.13 13.98
CA SER A 298 0.41 -19.86 14.42
C SER A 298 1.33 -18.64 14.32
N GLU A 299 2.48 -18.78 13.66
CA GLU A 299 3.48 -17.73 13.55
C GLU A 299 3.18 -16.76 12.39
N MET A 300 3.69 -15.52 12.50
CA MET A 300 3.51 -14.47 11.50
C MET A 300 4.66 -14.46 10.49
N TYR A 301 4.34 -14.63 9.21
CA TYR A 301 5.28 -14.60 8.11
C TYR A 301 5.03 -13.39 7.21
N ALA A 302 6.00 -12.49 7.07
CA ALA A 302 5.90 -11.41 6.10
C ALA A 302 6.18 -11.95 4.69
N ILE A 303 5.22 -11.78 3.78
CA ILE A 303 5.28 -12.38 2.43
C ILE A 303 5.59 -11.39 1.33
N GLU A 304 5.32 -10.10 1.55
CA GLU A 304 5.52 -9.03 0.56
C GLU A 304 5.64 -7.68 1.25
N CYS A 305 6.47 -6.80 0.68
CA CYS A 305 6.54 -5.38 1.02
C CYS A 305 6.07 -4.55 -0.17
N ASN A 306 5.24 -3.57 0.09
CA ASN A 306 4.77 -2.57 -0.86
C ASN A 306 5.21 -1.18 -0.34
N PRO A 307 6.33 -0.60 -0.81
CA PRO A 307 6.87 0.67 -0.30
C PRO A 307 6.06 1.87 -0.80
N ARG A 308 4.80 1.93 -0.42
CA ARG A 308 3.82 2.97 -0.82
C ARG A 308 2.62 2.99 0.13
N THR A 309 1.82 4.07 0.03
CA THR A 309 0.58 4.21 0.80
C THR A 309 -0.41 3.10 0.46
N HIS A 310 -0.87 2.37 1.45
CA HIS A 310 -1.97 1.41 1.33
C HIS A 310 -3.33 2.08 1.54
N SER A 311 -4.39 1.51 0.97
CA SER A 311 -5.74 2.06 1.10
C SER A 311 -6.32 1.95 2.52
N ALA A 312 -5.76 1.09 3.37
CA ALA A 312 -6.10 0.98 4.77
C ALA A 312 -5.92 2.29 5.57
N ILE A 313 -5.15 3.26 5.06
CA ILE A 313 -5.08 4.62 5.64
C ILE A 313 -6.47 5.27 5.79
N THR A 314 -7.47 4.83 5.04
CA THR A 314 -8.84 5.32 5.18
C THR A 314 -9.49 4.99 6.52
N MET A 315 -8.98 4.00 7.27
CA MET A 315 -9.43 3.71 8.64
C MET A 315 -9.16 4.85 9.63
N PHE A 316 -8.26 5.77 9.29
CA PHE A 316 -7.93 6.95 10.10
C PHE A 316 -8.80 8.18 9.80
N TYR A 317 -9.96 8.03 9.14
CA TYR A 317 -10.77 9.15 8.65
C TYR A 317 -11.21 10.15 9.73
N ASN A 318 -11.28 9.72 10.98
CA ASN A 318 -11.69 10.53 12.15
C ASN A 318 -10.57 10.73 13.17
N HIS A 319 -9.32 10.34 12.84
CA HIS A 319 -8.22 10.37 13.79
C HIS A 319 -7.51 11.74 13.78
N PRO A 320 -7.44 12.48 14.93
CA PRO A 320 -6.92 13.84 14.96
C PRO A 320 -5.39 13.92 14.82
N HIS A 321 -4.65 12.83 15.06
CA HIS A 321 -3.19 12.84 15.13
C HIS A 321 -2.47 12.32 13.88
N VAL A 322 -3.19 12.01 12.78
CA VAL A 322 -2.56 11.52 11.55
C VAL A 322 -1.49 12.49 11.04
N ALA A 323 -1.78 13.79 11.03
CA ALA A 323 -0.83 14.80 10.55
C ALA A 323 0.50 14.75 11.33
N ARG A 324 0.47 14.52 12.64
CA ARG A 324 1.68 14.41 13.48
C ARG A 324 2.60 13.29 13.00
N ALA A 325 2.04 12.14 12.67
CA ALA A 325 2.80 10.99 12.19
C ALA A 325 3.60 11.25 10.92
N TYR A 326 3.16 12.21 10.11
CA TYR A 326 3.85 12.62 8.88
C TYR A 326 4.80 13.81 9.07
N LEU A 327 4.54 14.66 10.06
CA LEU A 327 5.21 15.97 10.17
C LEU A 327 6.25 16.01 11.28
N GLU A 328 6.08 15.26 12.36
CA GLU A 328 7.04 15.21 13.46
C GLU A 328 8.23 14.32 13.08
N LYS A 329 9.44 14.85 13.25
CA LYS A 329 10.69 14.11 12.95
C LYS A 329 11.04 13.12 14.03
N GLU A 330 10.76 13.49 15.27
CA GLU A 330 11.05 12.64 16.43
C GLU A 330 10.02 11.51 16.57
N ALA A 331 10.42 10.45 17.26
CA ALA A 331 9.52 9.37 17.59
C ALA A 331 8.34 9.89 18.43
N LEU A 332 7.13 9.57 18.02
CA LEU A 332 5.96 9.85 18.84
C LEU A 332 5.98 8.99 20.11
N ALA A 333 5.48 9.54 21.22
CA ALA A 333 5.37 8.80 22.48
C ALA A 333 4.52 7.52 22.35
N SER A 334 3.55 7.53 21.43
CA SER A 334 2.76 6.36 21.05
C SER A 334 2.51 6.36 19.56
N ILE A 335 2.48 5.17 18.95
CA ILE A 335 2.12 5.00 17.54
C ILE A 335 0.66 5.41 17.34
N VAL A 336 0.40 6.15 16.25
CA VAL A 336 -0.96 6.50 15.84
C VAL A 336 -1.61 5.25 15.24
N GLN A 337 -2.64 4.73 15.89
CA GLN A 337 -3.43 3.58 15.47
C GLN A 337 -4.89 4.01 15.20
N PRO A 338 -5.68 3.25 14.41
CA PRO A 338 -7.10 3.55 14.25
C PRO A 338 -7.80 3.66 15.60
N LEU A 339 -8.72 4.62 15.74
CA LEU A 339 -9.50 4.75 16.97
C LEU A 339 -10.42 3.52 17.15
N ALA A 340 -10.69 3.16 18.40
CA ALA A 340 -11.67 2.11 18.71
C ALA A 340 -13.07 2.40 18.14
N SER A 341 -13.40 3.68 17.95
CA SER A 341 -14.63 4.14 17.30
C SER A 341 -14.56 4.15 15.77
N SER A 342 -13.40 3.80 15.18
CA SER A 342 -13.25 3.75 13.73
C SER A 342 -14.14 2.66 13.14
N ARG A 343 -14.86 3.02 12.07
CA ARG A 343 -15.72 2.08 11.35
C ARG A 343 -14.96 1.49 10.19
N SER A 344 -15.28 0.25 9.84
CA SER A 344 -14.79 -0.37 8.63
C SER A 344 -15.09 0.49 7.41
N THR A 345 -14.14 0.58 6.49
CA THR A 345 -14.31 1.32 5.24
C THR A 345 -14.59 0.36 4.10
N TYR A 346 -15.53 0.71 3.23
CA TYR A 346 -16.04 -0.14 2.16
C TYR A 346 -15.97 0.55 0.81
N TRP A 347 -15.73 -0.22 -0.21
CA TRP A 347 -15.84 0.23 -1.59
C TRP A 347 -17.29 0.10 -2.06
N THR A 348 -18.10 1.12 -1.81
CA THR A 348 -19.55 1.13 -2.00
C THR A 348 -20.00 0.59 -3.36
N TYR A 349 -19.30 0.93 -4.45
CA TYR A 349 -19.68 0.45 -5.78
C TYR A 349 -19.49 -1.06 -5.95
N HIS A 350 -18.48 -1.63 -5.36
CA HIS A 350 -18.27 -3.08 -5.36
C HIS A 350 -19.33 -3.77 -4.53
N GLU A 351 -19.69 -3.23 -3.38
CA GLU A 351 -20.76 -3.79 -2.53
C GLU A 351 -22.11 -3.73 -3.23
N ILE A 352 -22.45 -2.62 -3.91
CA ILE A 352 -23.66 -2.52 -4.73
C ILE A 352 -23.64 -3.53 -5.88
N TRP A 353 -22.50 -3.66 -6.57
CA TRP A 353 -22.36 -4.63 -7.65
C TRP A 353 -22.54 -6.07 -7.14
N ARG A 354 -21.93 -6.44 -6.02
CA ARG A 354 -22.11 -7.75 -5.38
C ARG A 354 -23.56 -7.99 -4.96
N LEU A 355 -24.22 -6.99 -4.40
CA LEU A 355 -25.64 -7.08 -4.04
C LEU A 355 -26.52 -7.40 -5.26
N VAL A 356 -26.19 -6.86 -6.42
CA VAL A 356 -26.96 -7.06 -7.66
C VAL A 356 -26.62 -8.38 -8.34
N THR A 357 -25.35 -8.77 -8.36
CA THR A 357 -24.88 -9.94 -9.12
C THR A 357 -24.89 -11.23 -8.31
N ASP A 358 -24.71 -11.14 -7.01
CA ASP A 358 -24.53 -12.31 -6.13
C ASP A 358 -25.63 -12.40 -5.07
N ARG A 359 -26.88 -12.55 -5.55
CA ARG A 359 -28.05 -12.77 -4.68
C ARG A 359 -27.97 -14.06 -3.84
N LYS A 360 -27.09 -15.00 -4.18
CA LYS A 360 -26.95 -16.28 -3.46
C LYS A 360 -25.94 -16.17 -2.30
N SER A 361 -24.89 -15.37 -2.41
CA SER A 361 -23.85 -15.28 -1.38
C SER A 361 -24.26 -14.43 -0.18
N THR A 362 -25.23 -13.52 -0.34
CA THR A 362 -25.75 -12.72 0.77
C THR A 362 -26.53 -13.52 1.81
N ARG A 363 -26.88 -14.78 1.54
CA ARG A 363 -27.58 -15.67 2.47
C ARG A 363 -26.67 -16.67 3.19
N LEU A 364 -25.39 -16.75 2.88
CA LEU A 364 -24.48 -17.84 3.32
C LEU A 364 -23.13 -17.34 3.80
N ASN A 365 -23.03 -16.26 4.56
CA ASN A 365 -21.73 -15.91 5.09
C ASN A 365 -21.73 -15.53 6.56
N SER A 366 -21.65 -16.56 7.36
CA SER A 366 -20.99 -16.50 8.66
C SER A 366 -19.95 -17.62 8.86
N SER A 367 -19.58 -18.39 7.83
CA SER A 367 -18.55 -19.42 7.98
C SER A 367 -18.02 -19.90 6.63
N HIS A 368 -16.71 -19.84 6.47
CA HIS A 368 -15.88 -20.50 5.46
C HIS A 368 -16.01 -20.05 4.00
N SER A 369 -15.06 -19.27 3.54
CA SER A 369 -14.75 -19.20 2.11
C SER A 369 -13.26 -19.24 1.85
N THR A 370 -12.78 -20.45 1.61
CA THR A 370 -11.68 -20.67 0.66
C THR A 370 -12.20 -20.28 -0.72
N LEU A 371 -11.99 -19.07 -1.15
CA LEU A 371 -12.30 -18.64 -2.52
C LEU A 371 -11.07 -17.97 -3.15
N SER A 372 -10.71 -18.54 -4.30
CA SER A 372 -9.68 -18.09 -5.21
C SER A 372 -9.70 -16.58 -5.44
N ARG A 373 -8.54 -15.95 -5.34
CA ARG A 373 -8.29 -14.54 -5.61
C ARG A 373 -8.63 -14.18 -7.06
N MET A 374 -9.52 -13.21 -7.26
CA MET A 374 -9.70 -12.55 -8.55
C MET A 374 -8.85 -11.28 -8.65
N PRO A 375 -8.39 -10.90 -9.87
CA PRO A 375 -7.48 -9.79 -10.06
C PRO A 375 -8.15 -8.45 -9.76
N SER A 376 -7.44 -7.56 -9.06
CA SER A 376 -7.76 -6.14 -9.04
C SER A 376 -7.37 -5.56 -10.40
N SER A 377 -8.33 -5.31 -11.26
CA SER A 377 -8.11 -4.51 -12.45
C SER A 377 -7.94 -3.05 -12.07
N ALA A 378 -6.85 -2.45 -12.56
CA ALA A 378 -6.46 -1.07 -12.82
C ALA A 378 -7.01 0.03 -11.91
#